data_13bf4ce59e8c73d365cbe2d0bfd3474a
#
_entry.id   13bf4ce59e8c73d365cbe2d0bfd3474a
#
_cell.length_a   1.000
_cell.length_b   1.000
_cell.length_c   1.000
_cell.angle_alpha   90.00
_cell.angle_beta   90.00
_cell.angle_gamma   90.00
#
_symmetry.space_group_name_H-M   'P 1'
#
loop_
_entity.id
_entity.type
_entity.pdbx_description
1 polymer ?
#
loop_
_entity_poly.entity_id
_entity_poly.type
_entity_poly.pdbx_seq_one_letter_code
_entity_poly.pdbx_strand_id
1 'polypeptide(L)'
;FSLFTGRARSYLIKAHVPYRETMPITEHYIKNVAPAAGDRQSMPTLELPDGEIIRDGVAIIDHFETKTGHGFSPGTPKQRVINRLLDVIGAEGLLRPAMHYRWNFPEQNLEFLRFHFQTAMPRGPGREERAAKAMNRMRGAGQAFGAEPDTFDTIEMLYIELLKVLDSHFSEHPYLLGGKPSIADFGMLAPLYAHLGRDPKPLSLMQEHAIHVFRWVERMNRPELDVGEFEIQDGQYLASDEIPDSLVNVLKHIAIDFVPETQAAAACINSWISQQDNLEPGTECTRGVGMANFQLRGVTINALAQPFRFYLLKRVQDEFESLDKQQQDEVTSLLDACQMTDILKMKLSREIGRQNNLEVWL
;
A
#
# COMPACT_ATOMS: atom_id res chain seq x y z
N PHE A 1 5.41 -11.01 7.88
CA PHE A 1 4.35 -11.35 6.91
C PHE A 1 3.21 -10.32 6.91
N SER A 2 3.34 -9.22 7.62
CA SER A 2 2.43 -8.08 7.52
C SER A 2 2.71 -7.34 6.20
N LEU A 3 1.66 -7.02 5.47
CA LEU A 3 1.70 -6.28 4.22
C LEU A 3 2.44 -4.95 4.39
N PHE A 4 2.02 -4.13 5.34
CA PHE A 4 2.61 -2.81 5.57
C PHE A 4 4.02 -2.84 6.17
N THR A 5 4.41 -3.91 6.90
CA THR A 5 5.78 -4.09 7.37
C THR A 5 6.74 -4.33 6.21
N GLY A 6 6.30 -5.03 5.16
CA GLY A 6 7.12 -5.31 3.98
C GLY A 6 7.67 -4.06 3.31
N ARG A 7 6.84 -3.01 3.15
CA ARG A 7 7.28 -1.74 2.55
C ARG A 7 8.33 -1.00 3.38
N ALA A 8 8.11 -0.89 4.69
CA ALA A 8 9.05 -0.23 5.59
C ALA A 8 10.38 -0.99 5.65
N ARG A 9 10.34 -2.33 5.73
CA ARG A 9 11.54 -3.17 5.70
C ARG A 9 12.34 -2.97 4.43
N SER A 10 11.69 -3.02 3.27
CA SER A 10 12.35 -2.83 1.98
C SER A 10 13.01 -1.46 1.90
N TYR A 11 12.32 -0.41 2.37
CA TYR A 11 12.90 0.93 2.44
C TYR A 11 14.17 0.97 3.31
N LEU A 12 14.10 0.44 4.54
CA LEU A 12 15.25 0.43 5.45
C LEU A 12 16.44 -0.35 4.85
N ILE A 13 16.17 -1.46 4.15
CA ILE A 13 17.20 -2.23 3.43
C ILE A 13 17.84 -1.38 2.33
N LYS A 14 17.05 -0.78 1.45
CA LYS A 14 17.52 0.06 0.33
C LYS A 14 18.23 1.32 0.79
N ALA A 15 17.78 1.91 1.89
CA ALA A 15 18.40 3.09 2.51
C ALA A 15 19.60 2.75 3.38
N HIS A 16 20.03 1.49 3.47
CA HIS A 16 21.11 1.01 4.32
C HIS A 16 20.97 1.42 5.79
N VAL A 17 19.73 1.56 6.27
CA VAL A 17 19.45 1.87 7.68
C VAL A 17 19.53 0.59 8.50
N PRO A 18 20.45 0.47 9.46
CA PRO A 18 20.50 -0.69 10.35
C PRO A 18 19.22 -0.79 11.19
N TYR A 19 18.60 -1.94 11.24
CA TYR A 19 17.38 -2.17 12.03
C TYR A 19 17.36 -3.57 12.63
N ARG A 20 16.53 -3.75 13.64
CA ARG A 20 16.24 -5.04 14.27
C ARG A 20 14.73 -5.24 14.34
N GLU A 21 14.24 -6.36 13.79
CA GLU A 21 12.83 -6.74 13.93
C GLU A 21 12.60 -7.48 15.27
N THR A 22 11.53 -7.09 15.94
CA THR A 22 11.02 -7.77 17.13
C THR A 22 9.56 -8.14 16.93
N MET A 23 9.10 -9.12 17.72
CA MET A 23 7.70 -9.52 17.67
C MET A 23 6.83 -8.56 18.51
N PRO A 24 5.61 -8.19 18.05
CA PRO A 24 4.72 -7.27 18.76
C PRO A 24 4.02 -7.92 19.98
N ILE A 25 4.66 -8.90 20.57
CA ILE A 25 4.19 -9.67 21.74
C ILE A 25 5.18 -9.61 22.90
N THR A 26 6.27 -8.85 22.74
CA THR A 26 7.24 -8.65 23.82
C THR A 26 6.65 -7.75 24.90
N GLU A 27 7.10 -7.94 26.14
CA GLU A 27 6.66 -7.09 27.26
C GLU A 27 6.99 -5.61 27.00
N HIS A 28 8.17 -5.34 26.44
CA HIS A 28 8.59 -4.00 26.04
C HIS A 28 7.62 -3.38 25.03
N TYR A 29 7.27 -4.11 23.96
CA TYR A 29 6.31 -3.62 22.98
C TYR A 29 4.96 -3.29 23.61
N ILE A 30 4.42 -4.19 24.43
CA ILE A 30 3.09 -4.03 25.01
C ILE A 30 3.04 -2.87 26.02
N LYS A 31 4.08 -2.71 26.86
CA LYS A 31 4.08 -1.72 27.93
C LYS A 31 4.58 -0.33 27.51
N ASN A 32 5.47 -0.25 26.52
CA ASN A 32 6.13 1.00 26.18
C ASN A 32 5.82 1.45 24.75
N VAL A 33 5.94 0.55 23.76
CA VAL A 33 5.84 0.95 22.34
C VAL A 33 4.40 1.14 21.90
N ALA A 34 3.50 0.19 22.21
CA ALA A 34 2.11 0.26 21.77
C ALA A 34 1.36 1.49 22.34
N PRO A 35 1.49 1.85 23.63
CA PRO A 35 0.88 3.08 24.17
C PRO A 35 1.43 4.34 23.49
N ALA A 36 2.75 4.44 23.27
CA ALA A 36 3.36 5.57 22.59
C ALA A 36 2.98 5.66 21.08
N ALA A 37 2.58 4.53 20.49
CA ALA A 37 2.02 4.46 19.14
C ALA A 37 0.52 4.77 19.07
N GLY A 38 -0.09 5.30 20.15
CA GLY A 38 -1.49 5.65 20.25
C GLY A 38 -2.42 4.48 20.59
N ASP A 39 -1.91 3.45 21.29
CA ASP A 39 -2.64 2.22 21.65
C ASP A 39 -3.24 1.42 20.47
N ARG A 40 -2.99 1.85 19.23
CA ARG A 40 -3.35 1.09 18.05
C ARG A 40 -2.33 -0.03 17.83
N GLN A 41 -2.76 -1.26 18.03
CA GLN A 41 -1.99 -2.44 17.65
C GLN A 41 -1.92 -2.57 16.13
N SER A 42 -1.05 -1.77 15.50
CA SER A 42 -0.79 -1.80 14.07
C SER A 42 0.70 -2.06 13.80
N MET A 43 0.99 -2.65 12.67
CA MET A 43 2.35 -2.95 12.20
C MET A 43 2.54 -2.33 10.82
N PRO A 44 3.72 -1.75 10.55
CA PRO A 44 4.90 -1.63 11.41
C PRO A 44 4.81 -0.52 12.44
N THR A 45 5.57 -0.67 13.53
CA THR A 45 5.90 0.39 14.48
C THR A 45 7.42 0.38 14.67
N LEU A 46 8.05 1.52 14.57
CA LEU A 46 9.48 1.72 14.74
C LEU A 46 9.76 2.45 16.05
N GLU A 47 10.75 1.96 16.78
CA GLU A 47 11.35 2.66 17.91
C GLU A 47 12.76 3.12 17.52
N LEU A 48 13.02 4.39 17.63
CA LEU A 48 14.32 4.99 17.37
C LEU A 48 15.26 4.86 18.60
N PRO A 49 16.58 5.02 18.43
CA PRO A 49 17.53 4.90 19.54
C PRO A 49 17.32 5.89 20.70
N ASP A 50 16.69 7.03 20.43
CA ASP A 50 16.33 8.06 21.42
C ASP A 50 14.97 7.79 22.10
N GLY A 51 14.27 6.71 21.71
CA GLY A 51 12.97 6.32 22.26
C GLY A 51 11.77 6.91 21.52
N GLU A 52 11.96 7.71 20.48
CA GLU A 52 10.84 8.17 19.63
C GLU A 52 10.18 6.98 18.96
N ILE A 53 8.84 6.96 18.97
CA ILE A 53 8.02 5.91 18.35
C ILE A 53 7.33 6.47 17.10
N ILE A 54 7.48 5.76 15.99
CA ILE A 54 6.82 6.09 14.70
C ILE A 54 5.96 4.91 14.28
N ARG A 55 4.68 5.15 14.09
CA ARG A 55 3.70 4.15 13.65
C ARG A 55 3.42 4.30 12.16
N ASP A 56 3.22 3.18 11.50
CA ASP A 56 2.91 2.86 10.09
C ASP A 56 4.07 3.04 9.10
N GLY A 57 3.95 2.33 7.98
CA GLY A 57 5.00 2.26 6.97
C GLY A 57 5.22 3.56 6.20
N VAL A 58 4.18 4.39 6.05
CA VAL A 58 4.29 5.70 5.36
C VAL A 58 5.11 6.66 6.20
N ALA A 59 4.73 6.80 7.48
CA ALA A 59 5.43 7.71 8.40
C ALA A 59 6.89 7.29 8.66
N ILE A 60 7.17 5.99 8.71
CA ILE A 60 8.54 5.48 8.83
C ILE A 60 9.36 5.91 7.61
N ILE A 61 8.82 5.74 6.40
CA ILE A 61 9.49 6.14 5.17
C ILE A 61 9.69 7.66 5.15
N ASP A 62 8.66 8.45 5.43
CA ASP A 62 8.75 9.91 5.45
C ASP A 62 9.81 10.44 6.42
N HIS A 63 9.92 9.80 7.62
CA HIS A 63 10.94 10.16 8.61
C HIS A 63 12.35 10.02 8.03
N PHE A 64 12.64 8.89 7.38
CA PHE A 64 13.97 8.67 6.82
C PHE A 64 14.20 9.46 5.52
N GLU A 65 13.20 9.61 4.67
CA GLU A 65 13.29 10.47 3.47
C GLU A 65 13.67 11.90 3.84
N THR A 66 13.06 12.46 4.88
CA THR A 66 13.41 13.79 5.37
C THR A 66 14.86 13.83 5.90
N LYS A 67 15.31 12.79 6.61
CA LYS A 67 16.69 12.72 7.17
C LYS A 67 17.75 12.48 6.11
N THR A 68 17.44 11.74 5.05
CA THR A 68 18.39 11.37 3.98
C THR A 68 18.39 12.31 2.79
N GLY A 69 17.57 13.36 2.81
CA GLY A 69 17.47 14.32 1.71
C GLY A 69 16.65 13.80 0.52
N HIS A 70 15.59 13.03 0.79
CA HIS A 70 14.66 12.52 -0.21
C HIS A 70 15.30 11.61 -1.28
N GLY A 71 16.10 10.66 -0.83
CA GLY A 71 16.87 9.76 -1.69
C GLY A 71 16.04 8.90 -2.65
N PHE A 72 14.77 8.60 -2.29
CA PHE A 72 13.83 7.80 -3.08
C PHE A 72 12.61 8.60 -3.56
N SER A 73 12.74 9.91 -3.62
CA SER A 73 11.72 10.81 -4.14
C SER A 73 12.20 11.47 -5.43
N PRO A 74 11.51 11.31 -6.58
CA PRO A 74 11.87 12.00 -7.80
C PRO A 74 11.64 13.50 -7.65
N GLY A 75 12.40 14.32 -8.42
CA GLY A 75 12.34 15.78 -8.33
C GLY A 75 11.43 16.45 -9.36
N THR A 76 10.97 15.74 -10.38
CA THR A 76 10.23 16.30 -11.51
C THR A 76 8.71 16.20 -11.33
N PRO A 77 7.90 17.12 -11.87
CA PRO A 77 6.46 17.28 -11.55
C PRO A 77 5.60 16.02 -11.75
N LYS A 78 5.63 15.42 -12.95
CA LYS A 78 4.82 14.23 -13.23
C LYS A 78 5.24 13.05 -12.38
N GLN A 79 6.56 12.82 -12.27
CA GLN A 79 7.10 11.74 -11.47
C GLN A 79 6.78 11.91 -9.97
N ARG A 80 6.80 13.13 -9.43
CA ARG A 80 6.41 13.42 -8.03
C ARG A 80 4.96 13.03 -7.76
N VAL A 81 4.03 13.45 -8.62
CA VAL A 81 2.60 13.14 -8.46
C VAL A 81 2.35 11.63 -8.61
N ILE A 82 2.91 10.99 -9.65
CA ILE A 82 2.76 9.54 -9.88
C ILE A 82 3.39 8.72 -8.76
N ASN A 83 4.54 9.16 -8.22
CA ASN A 83 5.19 8.54 -7.08
C ASN A 83 4.27 8.50 -5.84
N ARG A 84 3.60 9.62 -5.53
CA ARG A 84 2.62 9.67 -4.43
C ARG A 84 1.35 8.87 -4.74
N LEU A 85 0.88 8.90 -5.97
CA LEU A 85 -0.30 8.14 -6.39
C LEU A 85 -0.11 6.63 -6.24
N LEU A 86 1.01 6.10 -6.72
CA LEU A 86 1.34 4.68 -6.59
C LEU A 86 1.58 4.28 -5.13
N ASP A 87 2.04 5.19 -4.27
CA ASP A 87 2.13 4.97 -2.83
C ASP A 87 0.75 4.75 -2.19
N VAL A 88 -0.25 5.57 -2.56
CA VAL A 88 -1.65 5.38 -2.12
C VAL A 88 -2.23 4.06 -2.64
N ILE A 89 -2.03 3.77 -3.92
CA ILE A 89 -2.51 2.54 -4.57
C ILE A 89 -1.93 1.31 -3.86
N GLY A 90 -0.64 1.29 -3.60
CA GLY A 90 0.01 0.20 -2.90
C GLY A 90 -0.44 0.05 -1.44
N ALA A 91 -0.75 1.16 -0.76
CA ALA A 91 -1.23 1.13 0.62
C ALA A 91 -2.68 0.66 0.73
N GLU A 92 -3.56 1.13 -0.18
CA GLU A 92 -5.02 1.01 -0.01
C GLU A 92 -5.74 0.41 -1.24
N GLY A 93 -5.11 0.40 -2.42
CA GLY A 93 -5.78 0.02 -3.67
C GLY A 93 -5.71 -1.48 -4.01
N LEU A 94 -4.75 -2.23 -3.46
CA LEU A 94 -4.56 -3.65 -3.77
C LEU A 94 -4.85 -4.58 -2.57
N LEU A 95 -5.58 -4.11 -1.58
CA LEU A 95 -5.92 -4.90 -0.40
C LEU A 95 -6.89 -6.05 -0.73
N ARG A 96 -7.81 -5.83 -1.67
CA ARG A 96 -8.80 -6.84 -2.09
C ARG A 96 -8.14 -8.09 -2.68
N PRO A 97 -7.34 -8.03 -3.75
CA PRO A 97 -6.64 -9.21 -4.26
C PRO A 97 -5.67 -9.79 -3.23
N ALA A 98 -4.96 -8.97 -2.45
CA ALA A 98 -4.03 -9.45 -1.44
C ALA A 98 -4.73 -10.28 -0.35
N MET A 99 -5.93 -9.91 0.08
CA MET A 99 -6.72 -10.63 1.08
C MET A 99 -7.42 -11.84 0.48
N HIS A 100 -7.95 -11.71 -0.76
CA HIS A 100 -8.56 -12.83 -1.48
C HIS A 100 -7.59 -13.99 -1.64
N TYR A 101 -6.44 -13.74 -2.25
CA TYR A 101 -5.45 -14.78 -2.51
C TYR A 101 -4.84 -15.37 -1.23
N ARG A 102 -4.75 -14.62 -0.15
CA ARG A 102 -4.28 -15.14 1.13
C ARG A 102 -5.24 -16.14 1.76
N TRP A 103 -6.55 -15.86 1.77
CA TRP A 103 -7.50 -16.55 2.62
C TRP A 103 -8.44 -17.52 1.90
N ASN A 104 -8.62 -17.35 0.59
CA ASN A 104 -9.61 -18.13 -0.16
C ASN A 104 -9.01 -19.31 -0.93
N PHE A 105 -7.72 -19.60 -0.73
CA PHE A 105 -7.00 -20.76 -1.28
C PHE A 105 -6.37 -21.60 -0.16
N PRO A 106 -7.18 -22.19 0.75
CA PRO A 106 -6.65 -22.89 1.91
C PRO A 106 -5.82 -24.12 1.55
N GLU A 107 -6.13 -24.80 0.47
CA GLU A 107 -5.39 -26.00 0.03
C GLU A 107 -3.91 -25.71 -0.23
N GLN A 108 -3.59 -24.52 -0.79
CA GLN A 108 -2.22 -24.12 -1.09
C GLN A 108 -1.59 -23.34 0.07
N ASN A 109 -2.35 -22.52 0.78
CA ASN A 109 -1.79 -21.50 1.67
C ASN A 109 -1.82 -21.88 3.15
N LEU A 110 -2.73 -22.79 3.58
CA LEU A 110 -3.06 -22.96 5.00
C LEU A 110 -1.84 -23.31 5.87
N GLU A 111 -1.03 -24.27 5.43
CA GLU A 111 0.14 -24.71 6.21
C GLU A 111 1.20 -23.61 6.32
N PHE A 112 1.42 -22.87 5.23
CA PHE A 112 2.33 -21.72 5.21
C PHE A 112 1.84 -20.63 6.17
N LEU A 113 0.56 -20.28 6.13
CA LEU A 113 -0.02 -19.28 7.02
C LEU A 113 0.02 -19.72 8.48
N ARG A 114 -0.35 -21.00 8.75
CA ARG A 114 -0.31 -21.58 10.11
C ARG A 114 1.09 -21.45 10.72
N PHE A 115 2.13 -21.81 9.98
CA PHE A 115 3.52 -21.67 10.42
C PHE A 115 3.83 -20.20 10.81
N HIS A 116 3.48 -19.25 9.97
CA HIS A 116 3.79 -17.83 10.23
C HIS A 116 2.99 -17.26 11.40
N PHE A 117 1.70 -17.60 11.53
CA PHE A 117 0.89 -17.15 12.65
C PHE A 117 1.35 -17.78 13.97
N GLN A 118 1.68 -19.07 13.97
CA GLN A 118 2.25 -19.72 15.15
C GLN A 118 3.59 -19.10 15.55
N THR A 119 4.46 -18.81 14.59
CA THR A 119 5.75 -18.16 14.85
C THR A 119 5.59 -16.77 15.47
N ALA A 120 4.49 -16.07 15.14
CA ALA A 120 4.14 -14.77 15.71
C ALA A 120 3.52 -14.84 17.11
N MET A 121 3.28 -16.04 17.66
CA MET A 121 2.68 -16.19 18.98
C MET A 121 3.71 -16.60 20.04
N PRO A 122 3.51 -16.22 21.31
CA PRO A 122 4.35 -16.68 22.42
C PRO A 122 4.43 -18.20 22.45
N ARG A 123 5.62 -18.73 22.73
CA ARG A 123 5.83 -20.18 22.90
C ARG A 123 5.10 -20.67 24.16
N GLY A 124 4.68 -21.92 24.14
CA GLY A 124 4.02 -22.59 25.28
C GLY A 124 2.57 -22.99 25.03
N PRO A 125 1.84 -23.43 26.05
CA PRO A 125 0.46 -23.91 25.94
C PRO A 125 -0.49 -22.89 25.27
N GLY A 126 -1.40 -23.40 24.44
CA GLY A 126 -2.38 -22.57 23.74
C GLY A 126 -1.83 -21.74 22.55
N ARG A 127 -0.59 -21.98 22.12
CA ARG A 127 0.02 -21.26 20.98
C ARG A 127 -0.77 -21.47 19.69
N GLU A 128 -1.18 -22.71 19.41
CA GLU A 128 -1.96 -23.04 18.22
C GLU A 128 -3.34 -22.40 18.24
N GLU A 129 -4.01 -22.43 19.38
CA GLU A 129 -5.32 -21.81 19.54
C GLU A 129 -5.25 -20.27 19.34
N ARG A 130 -4.24 -19.61 19.93
CA ARG A 130 -4.02 -18.17 19.70
C ARG A 130 -3.74 -17.86 18.24
N ALA A 131 -2.94 -18.67 17.57
CA ALA A 131 -2.65 -18.53 16.14
C ALA A 131 -3.93 -18.72 15.30
N ALA A 132 -4.72 -19.75 15.57
CA ALA A 132 -5.98 -19.99 14.89
C ALA A 132 -6.98 -18.85 15.10
N LYS A 133 -7.11 -18.31 16.31
CA LYS A 133 -7.94 -17.15 16.60
C LYS A 133 -7.50 -15.90 15.82
N ALA A 134 -6.19 -15.66 15.74
CA ALA A 134 -5.63 -14.55 14.97
C ALA A 134 -5.87 -14.73 13.46
N MET A 135 -5.71 -15.94 12.94
CA MET A 135 -6.00 -16.28 11.53
C MET A 135 -7.48 -16.03 11.19
N ASN A 136 -8.41 -16.51 12.01
CA ASN A 136 -9.85 -16.34 11.82
C ASN A 136 -10.24 -14.85 11.83
N ARG A 137 -9.67 -14.05 12.74
CA ARG A 137 -9.88 -12.60 12.77
C ARG A 137 -9.39 -11.93 11.48
N MET A 138 -8.21 -12.30 10.99
CA MET A 138 -7.64 -11.72 9.77
C MET A 138 -8.40 -12.18 8.51
N ARG A 139 -8.87 -13.43 8.48
CA ARG A 139 -9.73 -13.93 7.40
C ARG A 139 -11.04 -13.14 7.31
N GLY A 140 -11.70 -12.88 8.45
CA GLY A 140 -12.90 -12.06 8.48
C GLY A 140 -12.68 -10.63 7.97
N ALA A 141 -11.48 -10.07 8.15
CA ALA A 141 -11.15 -8.77 7.57
C ALA A 141 -11.11 -8.78 6.03
N GLY A 142 -10.92 -9.93 5.38
CA GLY A 142 -10.94 -10.04 3.91
C GLY A 142 -12.28 -9.65 3.30
N GLN A 143 -13.37 -9.99 3.95
CA GLN A 143 -14.73 -9.61 3.54
C GLN A 143 -14.92 -8.09 3.57
N ALA A 144 -14.33 -7.40 4.53
CA ALA A 144 -14.38 -5.94 4.61
C ALA A 144 -13.71 -5.23 3.42
N PHE A 145 -12.91 -5.93 2.62
CA PHE A 145 -12.34 -5.41 1.38
C PHE A 145 -13.12 -5.86 0.13
N GLY A 146 -14.29 -6.48 0.29
CA GLY A 146 -15.13 -6.93 -0.80
C GLY A 146 -14.66 -8.23 -1.48
N ALA A 147 -13.86 -9.04 -0.79
CA ALA A 147 -13.47 -10.37 -1.27
C ALA A 147 -14.48 -11.41 -0.79
N GLU A 148 -15.60 -11.52 -1.50
CA GLU A 148 -16.72 -12.43 -1.24
C GLU A 148 -16.90 -13.41 -2.42
N PRO A 149 -17.57 -14.56 -2.25
CA PRO A 149 -17.66 -15.60 -3.28
C PRO A 149 -18.12 -15.15 -4.64
N ASP A 150 -19.07 -14.22 -4.71
CA ASP A 150 -19.64 -13.67 -5.95
C ASP A 150 -18.70 -12.65 -6.64
N THR A 151 -17.63 -12.22 -5.98
CA THR A 151 -16.64 -11.29 -6.50
C THR A 151 -15.32 -11.96 -6.92
N PHE A 152 -15.11 -13.23 -6.56
CA PHE A 152 -13.82 -13.91 -6.72
C PHE A 152 -13.32 -13.94 -8.17
N ASP A 153 -14.17 -14.35 -9.11
CA ASP A 153 -13.79 -14.44 -10.53
C ASP A 153 -13.31 -13.08 -11.08
N THR A 154 -13.99 -12.00 -10.67
CA THR A 154 -13.63 -10.65 -11.09
C THR A 154 -12.29 -10.21 -10.48
N ILE A 155 -12.05 -10.52 -9.21
CA ILE A 155 -10.79 -10.21 -8.51
C ILE A 155 -9.63 -10.97 -9.18
N GLU A 156 -9.82 -12.27 -9.45
CA GLU A 156 -8.80 -13.13 -10.05
C GLU A 156 -8.45 -12.68 -11.47
N MET A 157 -9.47 -12.38 -12.28
CA MET A 157 -9.28 -11.85 -13.63
C MET A 157 -8.48 -10.54 -13.61
N LEU A 158 -8.89 -9.56 -12.80
CA LEU A 158 -8.21 -8.28 -12.68
C LEU A 158 -6.78 -8.41 -12.16
N TYR A 159 -6.54 -9.35 -11.25
CA TYR A 159 -5.18 -9.56 -10.74
C TYR A 159 -4.25 -10.16 -11.80
N ILE A 160 -4.72 -11.13 -12.59
CA ILE A 160 -3.91 -11.70 -13.70
C ILE A 160 -3.65 -10.64 -14.78
N GLU A 161 -4.62 -9.80 -15.09
CA GLU A 161 -4.42 -8.67 -16.02
C GLU A 161 -3.40 -7.67 -15.46
N LEU A 162 -3.49 -7.33 -14.16
CA LEU A 162 -2.51 -6.46 -13.48
C LEU A 162 -1.10 -7.04 -13.55
N LEU A 163 -0.94 -8.33 -13.28
CA LEU A 163 0.35 -9.00 -13.38
C LEU A 163 0.96 -8.84 -14.77
N LYS A 164 0.16 -9.02 -15.84
CA LYS A 164 0.64 -8.90 -17.23
C LYS A 164 1.08 -7.49 -17.60
N VAL A 165 0.32 -6.46 -17.19
CA VAL A 165 0.72 -5.07 -17.50
C VAL A 165 1.93 -4.61 -16.66
N LEU A 166 2.06 -5.08 -15.43
CA LEU A 166 3.25 -4.86 -14.61
C LEU A 166 4.47 -5.61 -15.17
N ASP A 167 4.28 -6.84 -15.66
CA ASP A 167 5.36 -7.63 -16.26
C ASP A 167 5.93 -6.95 -17.50
N SER A 168 5.04 -6.43 -18.36
CA SER A 168 5.44 -5.64 -19.52
C SER A 168 6.26 -4.41 -19.11
N HIS A 169 5.85 -3.69 -18.07
CA HIS A 169 6.59 -2.55 -17.56
C HIS A 169 7.98 -2.95 -17.02
N PHE A 170 8.02 -3.96 -16.14
CA PHE A 170 9.27 -4.42 -15.53
C PHE A 170 10.19 -5.23 -16.45
N SER A 171 9.75 -5.58 -17.67
CA SER A 171 10.63 -6.11 -18.72
C SER A 171 11.53 -5.03 -19.33
N GLU A 172 11.10 -3.76 -19.26
CA GLU A 172 11.82 -2.61 -19.84
C GLU A 172 12.52 -1.76 -18.77
N HIS A 173 11.94 -1.70 -17.56
CA HIS A 173 12.41 -0.83 -16.47
C HIS A 173 12.63 -1.63 -15.18
N PRO A 174 13.79 -1.48 -14.51
CA PRO A 174 14.08 -2.21 -13.27
C PRO A 174 13.18 -1.79 -12.09
N TYR A 175 12.66 -0.56 -12.10
CA TYR A 175 11.78 0.02 -11.11
C TYR A 175 10.70 0.88 -11.77
N LEU A 176 9.65 1.26 -11.03
CA LEU A 176 8.49 1.96 -11.57
C LEU A 176 8.80 3.27 -12.29
N LEU A 177 9.83 4.00 -11.85
CA LEU A 177 10.22 5.29 -12.43
C LEU A 177 11.64 5.30 -13.02
N GLY A 178 12.18 4.13 -13.37
CA GLY A 178 13.47 4.03 -14.06
C GLY A 178 14.51 3.15 -13.37
N GLY A 179 15.75 3.62 -13.26
CA GLY A 179 16.92 2.83 -12.85
C GLY A 179 17.11 2.67 -11.33
N LYS A 180 16.31 3.33 -10.50
CA LYS A 180 16.36 3.19 -9.03
C LYS A 180 14.96 3.18 -8.42
N PRO A 181 14.79 2.55 -7.22
CA PRO A 181 13.50 2.52 -6.55
C PRO A 181 13.05 3.92 -6.11
N SER A 182 11.74 4.08 -6.04
CA SER A 182 11.05 5.26 -5.54
C SER A 182 10.07 4.91 -4.41
N ILE A 183 9.46 5.90 -3.76
CA ILE A 183 8.41 5.68 -2.77
C ILE A 183 7.26 4.84 -3.38
N ALA A 184 6.97 5.02 -4.68
CA ALA A 184 6.00 4.21 -5.42
C ALA A 184 6.33 2.71 -5.37
N ASP A 185 7.60 2.35 -5.57
CA ASP A 185 8.05 0.95 -5.50
C ASP A 185 7.83 0.36 -4.09
N PHE A 186 8.18 1.11 -3.04
CA PHE A 186 7.94 0.65 -1.67
C PHE A 186 6.44 0.54 -1.36
N GLY A 187 5.62 1.46 -1.87
CA GLY A 187 4.17 1.40 -1.77
C GLY A 187 3.61 0.14 -2.42
N MET A 188 3.89 -0.07 -3.70
CA MET A 188 3.42 -1.21 -4.48
C MET A 188 3.96 -2.55 -3.97
N LEU A 189 5.16 -2.55 -3.37
CA LEU A 189 5.74 -3.76 -2.78
C LEU A 189 4.91 -4.28 -1.59
N ALA A 190 4.20 -3.43 -0.87
CA ALA A 190 3.41 -3.85 0.28
C ALA A 190 2.46 -5.04 -0.07
N PRO A 191 1.51 -4.93 -1.01
CA PRO A 191 0.67 -6.06 -1.42
C PRO A 191 1.41 -7.07 -2.29
N LEU A 192 2.25 -6.61 -3.23
CA LEU A 192 2.88 -7.48 -4.23
C LEU A 192 3.97 -8.40 -3.65
N TYR A 193 4.51 -8.08 -2.46
CA TYR A 193 5.44 -8.97 -1.78
C TYR A 193 4.78 -9.74 -0.65
N ALA A 194 4.27 -9.06 0.38
CA ALA A 194 3.98 -9.71 1.67
C ALA A 194 2.83 -10.73 1.61
N HIS A 195 1.91 -10.57 0.68
CA HIS A 195 0.84 -11.51 0.40
C HIS A 195 1.01 -12.14 -0.98
N LEU A 196 0.94 -11.33 -2.03
CA LEU A 196 0.87 -11.80 -3.41
C LEU A 196 2.17 -12.42 -3.93
N GLY A 197 3.33 -12.03 -3.39
CA GLY A 197 4.64 -12.58 -3.76
C GLY A 197 5.22 -13.56 -2.73
N ARG A 198 4.44 -13.99 -1.73
CA ARG A 198 4.91 -14.93 -0.70
C ARG A 198 3.98 -16.09 -0.43
N ASP A 199 2.67 -15.86 -0.38
CA ASP A 199 1.72 -16.94 -0.12
C ASP A 199 1.71 -17.89 -1.33
N PRO A 200 1.73 -19.21 -1.13
CA PRO A 200 2.02 -20.17 -2.21
C PRO A 200 1.16 -20.01 -3.46
N LYS A 201 -0.17 -19.82 -3.31
CA LYS A 201 -1.06 -19.68 -4.48
C LYS A 201 -0.75 -18.44 -5.33
N PRO A 202 -0.75 -17.20 -4.81
CA PRO A 202 -0.48 -16.04 -5.65
C PRO A 202 1.00 -15.96 -6.10
N LEU A 203 1.95 -16.48 -5.32
CA LEU A 203 3.34 -16.58 -5.74
C LEU A 203 3.49 -17.44 -6.99
N SER A 204 2.81 -18.59 -7.07
CA SER A 204 2.86 -19.44 -8.27
C SER A 204 2.30 -18.72 -9.50
N LEU A 205 1.22 -17.93 -9.34
CA LEU A 205 0.66 -17.13 -10.42
C LEU A 205 1.61 -16.01 -10.87
N MET A 206 2.29 -15.35 -9.94
CA MET A 206 3.29 -14.33 -10.26
C MET A 206 4.45 -14.95 -11.05
N GLN A 207 4.96 -16.10 -10.66
CA GLN A 207 6.03 -16.82 -11.37
C GLN A 207 5.59 -17.33 -12.74
N GLU A 208 4.34 -17.74 -12.91
CA GLU A 208 3.79 -18.26 -14.16
C GLU A 208 3.47 -17.13 -15.18
N HIS A 209 2.91 -16.01 -14.71
CA HIS A 209 2.34 -14.98 -15.59
C HIS A 209 3.15 -13.67 -15.63
N ALA A 210 4.11 -13.47 -14.70
CA ALA A 210 4.77 -12.18 -14.51
C ALA A 210 6.17 -12.36 -13.89
N ILE A 211 7.07 -12.97 -14.65
CA ILE A 211 8.41 -13.27 -14.15
C ILE A 211 9.22 -12.01 -13.82
N HIS A 212 9.01 -10.91 -14.57
CA HIS A 212 9.69 -9.64 -14.31
C HIS A 212 9.15 -8.95 -13.04
N VAL A 213 7.85 -9.10 -12.73
CA VAL A 213 7.29 -8.68 -11.43
C VAL A 213 7.90 -9.49 -10.28
N PHE A 214 8.05 -10.80 -10.44
CA PHE A 214 8.71 -11.65 -9.46
C PHE A 214 10.17 -11.19 -9.23
N ARG A 215 10.93 -10.94 -10.31
CA ARG A 215 12.29 -10.40 -10.24
C ARG A 215 12.35 -9.03 -9.58
N TRP A 216 11.39 -8.14 -9.86
CA TRP A 216 11.28 -6.86 -9.17
C TRP A 216 11.04 -7.03 -7.66
N VAL A 217 10.16 -7.95 -7.25
CA VAL A 217 9.92 -8.28 -5.82
C VAL A 217 11.20 -8.74 -5.13
N GLU A 218 11.99 -9.61 -5.78
CA GLU A 218 13.31 -10.03 -5.25
C GLU A 218 14.27 -8.84 -5.13
N ARG A 219 14.35 -8.02 -6.19
CA ARG A 219 15.19 -6.83 -6.27
C ARG A 219 14.89 -5.83 -5.17
N MET A 220 13.60 -5.61 -4.88
CA MET A 220 13.15 -4.73 -3.81
C MET A 220 13.50 -5.22 -2.38
N ASN A 221 13.81 -6.48 -2.20
CA ASN A 221 14.20 -7.07 -0.92
C ASN A 221 15.73 -7.22 -0.74
N ARG A 222 16.53 -6.63 -1.63
CA ARG A 222 17.99 -6.59 -1.57
C ARG A 222 18.49 -5.16 -1.35
N PRO A 223 19.65 -4.95 -0.70
CA PRO A 223 20.18 -3.59 -0.48
C PRO A 223 20.67 -2.93 -1.78
N GLU A 224 21.30 -3.69 -2.67
CA GLU A 224 21.82 -3.20 -3.96
C GLU A 224 20.68 -2.96 -4.96
N LEU A 225 20.97 -2.19 -6.02
CA LEU A 225 20.01 -1.93 -7.10
C LEU A 225 19.61 -3.21 -7.83
N ASP A 226 20.56 -4.16 -8.03
CA ASP A 226 20.33 -5.46 -8.67
C ASP A 226 19.67 -5.32 -10.05
N VAL A 227 20.31 -4.54 -10.91
CA VAL A 227 19.80 -4.20 -12.27
C VAL A 227 20.64 -4.82 -13.39
N GLY A 228 21.42 -5.88 -13.09
CA GLY A 228 22.32 -6.53 -14.03
C GLY A 228 21.68 -7.13 -15.28
N GLU A 229 20.37 -7.34 -15.28
CA GLU A 229 19.58 -7.81 -16.42
C GLU A 229 19.18 -6.70 -17.40
N PHE A 230 19.49 -5.43 -17.12
CA PHE A 230 19.18 -4.26 -17.95
C PHE A 230 20.46 -3.68 -18.57
N GLU A 231 20.38 -3.21 -19.83
CA GLU A 231 21.53 -2.60 -20.51
C GLU A 231 21.93 -1.27 -19.86
N ILE A 232 20.95 -0.44 -19.47
CA ILE A 232 21.17 0.84 -18.84
C ILE A 232 21.06 0.65 -17.32
N GLN A 233 22.17 0.91 -16.62
CA GLN A 233 22.30 0.72 -15.17
C GLN A 233 22.80 1.99 -14.48
N ASP A 234 22.24 3.15 -14.88
CA ASP A 234 22.66 4.46 -14.39
C ASP A 234 22.19 4.79 -12.96
N GLY A 235 21.25 4.01 -12.42
CA GLY A 235 20.68 4.24 -11.09
C GLY A 235 19.92 5.56 -10.98
N GLN A 236 19.37 6.08 -12.08
CA GLN A 236 18.64 7.33 -12.14
C GLN A 236 17.15 7.10 -12.44
N TYR A 237 16.33 8.09 -12.14
CA TYR A 237 14.96 8.16 -12.64
C TYR A 237 14.97 8.49 -14.12
N LEU A 238 13.88 8.16 -14.83
CA LEU A 238 13.72 8.51 -16.24
C LEU A 238 13.89 10.01 -16.44
N ALA A 239 14.64 10.37 -17.50
CA ALA A 239 14.95 11.75 -17.81
C ALA A 239 13.71 12.54 -18.27
N SER A 240 13.80 13.87 -18.30
CA SER A 240 12.79 14.75 -18.90
C SER A 240 11.36 14.56 -18.32
N ASP A 241 11.25 14.18 -17.06
CA ASP A 241 9.96 13.95 -16.39
C ASP A 241 9.09 12.90 -17.10
N GLU A 242 9.73 11.93 -17.72
CA GLU A 242 9.07 10.88 -18.49
C GLU A 242 8.27 9.94 -17.58
N ILE A 243 7.06 9.60 -18.03
CA ILE A 243 6.25 8.50 -17.53
C ILE A 243 6.00 7.59 -18.75
N PRO A 244 6.59 6.40 -18.82
CA PRO A 244 6.53 5.56 -20.00
C PRO A 244 5.12 4.99 -20.22
N ASP A 245 4.78 4.72 -21.49
CA ASP A 245 3.47 4.17 -21.87
C ASP A 245 3.16 2.84 -21.13
N SER A 246 4.17 2.05 -20.84
CA SER A 246 4.02 0.83 -20.04
C SER A 246 3.50 1.13 -18.64
N LEU A 247 3.95 2.20 -17.97
CA LEU A 247 3.43 2.61 -16.65
C LEU A 247 2.04 3.27 -16.77
N VAL A 248 1.77 4.03 -17.83
CA VAL A 248 0.44 4.55 -18.14
C VAL A 248 -0.57 3.39 -18.26
N ASN A 249 -0.20 2.29 -18.92
CA ASN A 249 -1.05 1.11 -19.04
C ASN A 249 -1.29 0.41 -17.69
N VAL A 250 -0.29 0.36 -16.81
CA VAL A 250 -0.46 -0.12 -15.43
C VAL A 250 -1.49 0.74 -14.69
N LEU A 251 -1.36 2.06 -14.76
CA LEU A 251 -2.27 2.99 -14.09
C LEU A 251 -3.69 2.91 -14.65
N LYS A 252 -3.85 2.79 -15.98
CA LYS A 252 -5.17 2.55 -16.62
C LYS A 252 -5.84 1.29 -16.10
N HIS A 253 -5.08 0.22 -15.95
CA HIS A 253 -5.64 -1.02 -15.42
C HIS A 253 -6.06 -0.87 -13.96
N ILE A 254 -5.23 -0.25 -13.13
CA ILE A 254 -5.53 0.01 -11.72
C ILE A 254 -6.75 0.94 -11.58
N ALA A 255 -6.93 1.90 -12.47
CA ALA A 255 -8.06 2.84 -12.46
C ALA A 255 -9.42 2.13 -12.48
N ILE A 256 -9.52 0.95 -13.12
CA ILE A 256 -10.76 0.17 -13.24
C ILE A 256 -11.38 -0.13 -11.87
N ASP A 257 -10.55 -0.42 -10.86
CA ASP A 257 -10.98 -0.74 -9.50
C ASP A 257 -10.78 0.45 -8.55
N PHE A 258 -9.61 1.08 -8.58
CA PHE A 258 -9.21 2.09 -7.62
C PHE A 258 -10.06 3.37 -7.66
N VAL A 259 -10.43 3.83 -8.86
CA VAL A 259 -11.20 5.08 -9.03
C VAL A 259 -12.63 4.93 -8.51
N PRO A 260 -13.45 3.94 -8.95
CA PRO A 260 -14.80 3.77 -8.45
C PRO A 260 -14.85 3.44 -6.96
N GLU A 261 -13.92 2.64 -6.43
CA GLU A 261 -13.83 2.36 -4.99
C GLU A 261 -13.54 3.63 -4.20
N THR A 262 -12.58 4.45 -4.63
CA THR A 262 -12.21 5.69 -3.94
C THR A 262 -13.35 6.71 -3.97
N GLN A 263 -14.06 6.82 -5.10
CA GLN A 263 -15.23 7.69 -5.22
C GLN A 263 -16.36 7.27 -4.28
N ALA A 264 -16.68 5.98 -4.23
CA ALA A 264 -17.69 5.44 -3.33
C ALA A 264 -17.30 5.59 -1.86
N ALA A 265 -16.02 5.39 -1.53
CA ALA A 265 -15.50 5.60 -0.19
C ALA A 265 -15.58 7.07 0.22
N ALA A 266 -15.27 8.03 -0.67
CA ALA A 266 -15.42 9.47 -0.40
C ALA A 266 -16.87 9.83 -0.08
N ALA A 267 -17.82 9.34 -0.88
CA ALA A 267 -19.24 9.56 -0.66
C ALA A 267 -19.72 8.98 0.68
N CYS A 268 -19.32 7.75 1.00
CA CYS A 268 -19.64 7.09 2.27
C CYS A 268 -19.09 7.86 3.47
N ILE A 269 -17.82 8.28 3.43
CA ILE A 269 -17.18 9.04 4.51
C ILE A 269 -17.82 10.42 4.67
N ASN A 270 -18.09 11.14 3.59
CA ASN A 270 -18.75 12.44 3.64
C ASN A 270 -20.17 12.35 4.21
N SER A 271 -20.93 11.30 3.84
CA SER A 271 -22.24 11.01 4.44
C SER A 271 -22.11 10.73 5.94
N TRP A 272 -21.12 9.95 6.36
CA TRP A 272 -20.86 9.70 7.77
C TRP A 272 -20.50 10.98 8.52
N ILE A 273 -19.60 11.83 7.97
CA ILE A 273 -19.22 13.12 8.57
C ILE A 273 -20.46 14.00 8.79
N SER A 274 -21.35 14.09 7.81
CA SER A 274 -22.55 14.92 7.89
C SER A 274 -23.56 14.50 8.96
N GLN A 275 -23.42 13.29 9.48
CA GLN A 275 -24.25 12.73 10.55
C GLN A 275 -23.63 12.88 11.96
N GLN A 276 -22.42 13.46 12.05
CA GLN A 276 -21.75 13.68 13.32
C GLN A 276 -22.09 15.07 13.86
N ASP A 277 -22.85 15.15 14.94
CA ASP A 277 -23.22 16.43 15.54
C ASP A 277 -22.02 17.22 16.10
N ASN A 278 -21.01 16.49 16.62
CA ASN A 278 -19.80 17.08 17.23
C ASN A 278 -18.55 16.28 16.86
N LEU A 279 -18.03 16.51 15.65
CA LEU A 279 -16.73 15.97 15.24
C LEU A 279 -15.65 17.02 15.56
N GLU A 280 -15.14 17.00 16.78
CA GLU A 280 -14.12 17.94 17.24
C GLU A 280 -12.78 17.73 16.52
N PRO A 281 -12.04 18.80 16.16
CA PRO A 281 -10.67 18.67 15.67
C PRO A 281 -9.79 17.90 16.67
N GLY A 282 -8.97 16.98 16.16
CA GLY A 282 -8.16 16.07 16.99
C GLY A 282 -8.85 14.76 17.34
N THR A 283 -10.13 14.59 17.00
CA THR A 283 -10.82 13.28 17.17
C THR A 283 -10.16 12.23 16.30
N GLU A 284 -9.83 11.07 16.89
CA GLU A 284 -9.20 9.96 16.18
C GLU A 284 -10.08 9.43 15.03
N CYS A 285 -9.50 9.25 13.86
CA CYS A 285 -10.14 8.56 12.75
C CYS A 285 -10.22 7.06 13.03
N THR A 286 -11.40 6.48 12.94
CA THR A 286 -11.59 5.03 12.98
C THR A 286 -11.00 4.38 11.72
N ARG A 287 -10.74 3.06 11.76
CA ARG A 287 -10.23 2.33 10.59
C ARG A 287 -11.19 2.31 9.41
N GLY A 288 -12.48 2.41 9.67
CA GLY A 288 -13.52 2.50 8.66
C GLY A 288 -14.80 3.06 9.27
N VAL A 289 -15.59 3.75 8.47
CA VAL A 289 -16.81 4.46 8.94
C VAL A 289 -18.10 3.92 8.35
N GLY A 290 -18.01 2.99 7.40
CA GLY A 290 -19.17 2.38 6.75
C GLY A 290 -18.74 1.52 5.57
N MET A 291 -19.73 0.90 4.89
CA MET A 291 -19.50 0.11 3.69
C MET A 291 -19.85 0.96 2.46
N ALA A 292 -18.89 1.08 1.56
CA ALA A 292 -19.05 1.73 0.26
C ALA A 292 -19.41 0.69 -0.80
N ASN A 293 -20.39 1.04 -1.66
CA ASN A 293 -20.84 0.16 -2.73
C ASN A 293 -20.49 0.78 -4.08
N PHE A 294 -19.89 -0.01 -4.96
CA PHE A 294 -19.58 0.40 -6.32
C PHE A 294 -19.65 -0.76 -7.31
N GLN A 295 -19.62 -0.44 -8.60
CA GLN A 295 -19.64 -1.43 -9.67
C GLN A 295 -18.22 -1.67 -10.19
N LEU A 296 -17.85 -2.93 -10.34
CA LEU A 296 -16.58 -3.38 -10.88
C LEU A 296 -16.88 -4.43 -11.98
N ARG A 297 -16.75 -4.02 -13.24
CA ARG A 297 -17.09 -4.87 -14.41
C ARG A 297 -18.45 -5.57 -14.30
N GLY A 298 -19.47 -4.85 -13.80
CA GLY A 298 -20.84 -5.36 -13.68
C GLY A 298 -21.11 -6.16 -12.41
N VAL A 299 -20.12 -6.34 -11.54
CA VAL A 299 -20.26 -6.96 -10.22
C VAL A 299 -20.31 -5.86 -9.16
N THR A 300 -21.24 -5.98 -8.20
CA THR A 300 -21.31 -5.06 -7.06
C THR A 300 -20.28 -5.44 -6.01
N ILE A 301 -19.42 -4.49 -5.66
CA ILE A 301 -18.44 -4.64 -4.58
C ILE A 301 -18.91 -3.85 -3.38
N ASN A 302 -18.80 -4.46 -2.19
CA ASN A 302 -18.99 -3.82 -0.89
C ASN A 302 -17.63 -3.75 -0.19
N ALA A 303 -17.09 -2.56 0.02
CA ALA A 303 -15.80 -2.39 0.67
C ALA A 303 -15.87 -1.37 1.81
N LEU A 304 -15.06 -1.57 2.85
CA LEU A 304 -14.96 -0.67 4.00
C LEU A 304 -14.40 0.69 3.55
N ALA A 305 -15.16 1.75 3.82
CA ALA A 305 -14.71 3.11 3.57
C ALA A 305 -13.69 3.54 4.64
N GLN A 306 -12.41 3.61 4.24
CA GLN A 306 -11.28 3.84 5.14
C GLN A 306 -10.79 5.30 5.06
N PRO A 307 -10.86 6.09 6.15
CA PRO A 307 -10.34 7.46 6.18
C PRO A 307 -8.85 7.56 5.83
N PHE A 308 -8.03 6.57 6.20
CA PHE A 308 -6.60 6.56 5.93
C PHE A 308 -6.26 6.68 4.43
N ARG A 309 -7.08 6.13 3.53
CA ARG A 309 -6.94 6.32 2.08
C ARG A 309 -6.91 7.81 1.71
N PHE A 310 -7.76 8.63 2.33
CA PHE A 310 -7.85 10.06 2.03
C PHE A 310 -6.76 10.88 2.71
N TYR A 311 -6.24 10.44 3.85
CA TYR A 311 -5.01 10.99 4.40
C TYR A 311 -3.84 10.85 3.41
N LEU A 312 -3.72 9.72 2.73
CA LEU A 312 -2.70 9.50 1.71
C LEU A 312 -3.03 10.23 0.39
N LEU A 313 -4.29 10.18 -0.05
CA LEU A 313 -4.71 10.82 -1.30
C LEU A 313 -4.54 12.34 -1.26
N LYS A 314 -4.75 12.97 -0.10
CA LYS A 314 -4.47 14.39 0.10
C LYS A 314 -3.03 14.74 -0.27
N ARG A 315 -2.06 13.90 0.02
CA ARG A 315 -0.64 14.11 -0.34
C ARG A 315 -0.42 14.18 -1.86
N VAL A 316 -1.20 13.42 -2.64
CA VAL A 316 -1.20 13.50 -4.10
C VAL A 316 -1.78 14.83 -4.56
N GLN A 317 -2.89 15.25 -3.95
CA GLN A 317 -3.57 16.51 -4.26
C GLN A 317 -2.72 17.71 -3.87
N ASP A 318 -2.09 17.69 -2.69
CA ASP A 318 -1.17 18.75 -2.24
C ASP A 318 0.05 18.87 -3.17
N GLU A 319 0.61 17.72 -3.61
CA GLU A 319 1.70 17.69 -4.57
C GLU A 319 1.29 18.33 -5.90
N PHE A 320 0.11 17.98 -6.43
CA PHE A 320 -0.44 18.57 -7.64
C PHE A 320 -0.72 20.07 -7.46
N GLU A 321 -1.31 20.49 -6.35
CA GLU A 321 -1.63 21.89 -6.07
C GLU A 321 -0.37 22.76 -5.89
N SER A 322 0.77 22.18 -5.52
CA SER A 322 2.06 22.87 -5.39
C SER A 322 2.71 23.24 -6.74
N LEU A 323 2.24 22.65 -7.83
CA LEU A 323 2.78 22.82 -9.18
C LEU A 323 2.31 24.14 -9.80
N ASP A 324 3.11 24.70 -10.73
CA ASP A 324 2.65 25.79 -11.54
C ASP A 324 1.58 25.37 -12.56
N LYS A 325 0.94 26.33 -13.23
CA LYS A 325 -0.19 26.05 -14.12
C LYS A 325 0.17 25.14 -15.29
N GLN A 326 1.35 25.34 -15.90
CA GLN A 326 1.80 24.52 -17.01
C GLN A 326 2.01 23.07 -16.55
N GLN A 327 2.69 22.87 -15.42
CA GLN A 327 2.94 21.56 -14.83
C GLN A 327 1.63 20.87 -14.43
N GLN A 328 0.65 21.61 -13.88
CA GLN A 328 -0.68 21.07 -13.58
C GLN A 328 -1.40 20.60 -14.84
N ASP A 329 -1.32 21.32 -15.95
CA ASP A 329 -1.94 20.94 -17.21
C ASP A 329 -1.28 19.67 -17.79
N GLU A 330 0.05 19.54 -17.70
CA GLU A 330 0.80 18.34 -18.10
C GLU A 330 0.43 17.13 -17.24
N VAL A 331 0.36 17.28 -15.91
CA VAL A 331 -0.05 16.21 -15.00
C VAL A 331 -1.52 15.84 -15.21
N THR A 332 -2.41 16.82 -15.45
CA THR A 332 -3.82 16.55 -15.74
C THR A 332 -3.97 15.73 -17.03
N SER A 333 -3.22 16.07 -18.08
CA SER A 333 -3.21 15.33 -19.34
C SER A 333 -2.72 13.87 -19.14
N LEU A 334 -1.70 13.67 -18.31
CA LEU A 334 -1.21 12.35 -17.95
C LEU A 334 -2.27 11.55 -17.18
N LEU A 335 -2.89 12.14 -16.15
CA LEU A 335 -3.92 11.47 -15.36
C LEU A 335 -5.17 11.17 -16.18
N ASP A 336 -5.51 12.01 -17.16
CA ASP A 336 -6.58 11.74 -18.13
C ASP A 336 -6.23 10.52 -18.99
N ALA A 337 -5.02 10.46 -19.52
CA ALA A 337 -4.51 9.29 -20.22
C ALA A 337 -4.56 8.02 -19.36
N CYS A 338 -4.39 8.12 -18.04
CA CYS A 338 -4.48 7.03 -17.08
C CYS A 338 -5.92 6.74 -16.60
N GLN A 339 -6.93 7.54 -17.01
CA GLN A 339 -8.31 7.48 -16.51
C GLN A 339 -8.43 7.72 -14.99
N MET A 340 -7.55 8.57 -14.45
CA MET A 340 -7.45 8.85 -13.01
C MET A 340 -7.65 10.31 -12.64
N THR A 341 -8.04 11.20 -13.55
CA THR A 341 -8.18 12.65 -13.28
C THR A 341 -9.12 12.96 -12.11
N ASP A 342 -10.15 12.14 -11.92
CA ASP A 342 -11.14 12.36 -10.86
C ASP A 342 -10.56 12.27 -9.44
N ILE A 343 -9.43 11.57 -9.24
CA ILE A 343 -8.78 11.48 -7.91
C ILE A 343 -8.37 12.84 -7.36
N LEU A 344 -8.08 13.81 -8.23
CA LEU A 344 -7.73 15.19 -7.84
C LEU A 344 -8.92 15.94 -7.20
N LYS A 345 -10.15 15.49 -7.45
CA LYS A 345 -11.39 16.09 -6.97
C LYS A 345 -12.05 15.31 -5.81
N MET A 346 -11.59 14.10 -5.53
CA MET A 346 -12.14 13.25 -4.46
C MET A 346 -11.66 13.74 -3.08
N LYS A 347 -12.34 14.77 -2.56
CA LYS A 347 -12.02 15.40 -1.27
C LYS A 347 -13.08 15.05 -0.21
N LEU A 348 -12.64 14.97 1.04
CA LEU A 348 -13.53 14.87 2.18
C LEU A 348 -13.95 16.27 2.64
N SER A 349 -15.15 16.38 3.23
CA SER A 349 -15.67 17.61 3.83
C SER A 349 -14.93 18.04 5.11
N ARG A 350 -14.16 17.12 5.70
CA ARG A 350 -13.22 17.38 6.81
C ARG A 350 -11.86 16.77 6.42
N GLU A 351 -10.80 17.51 6.65
CA GLU A 351 -9.45 17.02 6.40
C GLU A 351 -9.00 16.03 7.48
N ILE A 352 -8.04 15.19 7.12
CA ILE A 352 -7.41 14.25 8.04
C ILE A 352 -5.96 14.68 8.23
N GLY A 353 -5.59 14.90 9.48
CA GLY A 353 -4.21 15.14 9.90
C GLY A 353 -3.63 13.96 10.69
N ARG A 354 -2.49 14.20 11.33
CA ARG A 354 -1.83 13.23 12.18
C ARG A 354 -1.35 13.88 13.47
N GLN A 355 -1.70 13.28 14.60
CA GLN A 355 -1.27 13.70 15.93
C GLN A 355 -0.93 12.46 16.77
N ASN A 356 0.18 12.47 17.49
CA ASN A 356 0.58 11.40 18.40
C ASN A 356 0.49 9.99 17.77
N ASN A 357 0.99 9.84 16.55
CA ASN A 357 0.94 8.60 15.77
C ASN A 357 -0.47 8.13 15.32
N LEU A 358 -1.50 8.93 15.50
CA LEU A 358 -2.87 8.64 15.08
C LEU A 358 -3.34 9.58 13.98
N GLU A 359 -4.13 9.08 13.06
CA GLU A 359 -4.88 9.90 12.13
C GLU A 359 -6.06 10.53 12.88
N VAL A 360 -6.24 11.85 12.70
CA VAL A 360 -7.26 12.65 13.36
C VAL A 360 -8.01 13.53 12.38
N TRP A 361 -9.27 13.81 12.66
CA TRP A 361 -10.06 14.82 11.95
C TRP A 361 -9.56 16.22 12.31
N LEU A 362 -9.42 17.08 11.29
CA LEU A 362 -9.00 18.49 11.45
C LEU A 362 -10.19 19.45 11.42
#